data_3d73ea90cd04559a5042816228e0a108
#
_entry.id   3d73ea90cd04559a5042816228e0a108
#
_cell.length_a   1.000
_cell.length_b   1.000
_cell.length_c   1.000
_cell.angle_alpha   90.00
_cell.angle_beta   90.00
_cell.angle_gamma   90.00
#
_symmetry.space_group_name_H-M   'P 1'
#
loop_
_entity.id
_entity.type
_entity.pdbx_description
1 polymer ?
#
loop_
_entity_poly.entity_id
_entity_poly.type
_entity_poly.pdbx_seq_one_letter_code
_entity_poly.pdbx_strand_id
1 'polypeptide(L)'
;MITQFKTYLAKTNLAENTITSYVWTVTYYLEHYKEVNKKNLLAYKGYLVENFKPQTVNLRLQAVNKFLEFSKQEKLRMKFVKAQQKNFLENVISDADYKFLKTKLKADGYDQWYFVVWFMAATGARVSELLQIKAEHVNVGYLDLYSKGGKMRRIYIPKKLCDEAAKWLKERGLTTGYLFTNRTGNRLSTRGIAIQLKHFAESYGINREVVYPHSFRHRFAKNFLEKFNDIALLADLMGHESIETTRIYLRRTASEQQKIVDKVVTW
;
A
#
# COMPACT_ATOMS: atom_id res chain seq x y z
N MET A 1 7.56 -18.15 -26.12
CA MET A 1 7.42 -16.68 -26.15
C MET A 1 7.21 -16.11 -24.75
N ILE A 2 6.15 -16.48 -24.01
CA ILE A 2 5.87 -15.93 -22.65
C ILE A 2 7.01 -16.23 -21.65
N THR A 3 7.53 -17.44 -21.64
CA THR A 3 8.67 -17.82 -20.77
C THR A 3 9.91 -16.97 -21.07
N GLN A 4 10.21 -16.75 -22.34
CA GLN A 4 11.33 -15.89 -22.75
C GLN A 4 11.10 -14.43 -22.37
N PHE A 5 9.87 -13.94 -22.48
CA PHE A 5 9.49 -12.60 -22.02
C PHE A 5 9.68 -12.47 -20.51
N LYS A 6 9.24 -13.46 -19.70
CA LYS A 6 9.48 -13.48 -18.26
C LYS A 6 10.98 -13.40 -17.93
N THR A 7 11.80 -14.18 -18.62
CA THR A 7 13.27 -14.14 -18.46
C THR A 7 13.85 -12.77 -18.84
N TYR A 8 13.36 -12.17 -19.91
CA TYR A 8 13.74 -10.80 -20.30
C TYR A 8 13.39 -9.79 -19.20
N LEU A 9 12.17 -9.81 -18.67
CA LEU A 9 11.75 -8.92 -17.60
C LEU A 9 12.61 -9.09 -16.32
N ALA A 10 12.98 -10.33 -16.00
CA ALA A 10 13.83 -10.59 -14.83
C ALA A 10 15.21 -9.92 -14.93
N LYS A 11 15.73 -9.78 -16.15
CA LYS A 11 17.00 -9.06 -16.41
C LYS A 11 16.88 -7.54 -16.33
N THR A 12 15.67 -6.97 -16.32
CA THR A 12 15.43 -5.52 -16.29
C THR A 12 15.24 -4.96 -14.86
N ASN A 13 15.66 -5.68 -13.83
CA ASN A 13 15.55 -5.27 -12.40
C ASN A 13 14.14 -4.91 -11.93
N LEU A 14 13.09 -5.40 -12.58
CA LEU A 14 11.72 -5.21 -12.14
C LEU A 14 11.42 -6.03 -10.87
N ALA A 15 10.48 -5.54 -10.05
CA ALA A 15 9.99 -6.29 -8.90
C ALA A 15 9.19 -7.52 -9.37
N GLU A 16 9.26 -8.64 -8.63
CA GLU A 16 8.60 -9.91 -8.97
C GLU A 16 7.08 -9.74 -9.22
N ASN A 17 6.41 -8.93 -8.38
CA ASN A 17 4.99 -8.61 -8.57
C ASN A 17 4.72 -7.86 -9.89
N THR A 18 5.64 -7.00 -10.33
CA THR A 18 5.55 -6.29 -11.61
C THR A 18 5.72 -7.26 -12.75
N ILE A 19 6.71 -8.16 -12.66
CA ILE A 19 6.95 -9.22 -13.66
C ILE A 19 5.70 -10.08 -13.79
N THR A 20 5.15 -10.55 -12.68
CA THR A 20 3.92 -11.37 -12.65
C THR A 20 2.74 -10.65 -13.30
N SER A 21 2.55 -9.37 -12.98
CA SER A 21 1.48 -8.55 -13.56
C SER A 21 1.66 -8.34 -15.06
N TYR A 22 2.90 -8.11 -15.53
CA TYR A 22 3.20 -7.92 -16.93
C TYR A 22 3.02 -9.21 -17.74
N VAL A 23 3.53 -10.33 -17.22
CA VAL A 23 3.36 -11.65 -17.82
C VAL A 23 1.88 -11.97 -17.94
N TRP A 24 1.10 -11.80 -16.87
CA TRP A 24 -0.35 -12.02 -16.91
C TRP A 24 -1.05 -11.16 -17.98
N THR A 25 -0.71 -9.88 -18.05
CA THR A 25 -1.30 -8.95 -19.02
C THR A 25 -1.01 -9.35 -20.46
N VAL A 26 0.22 -9.74 -20.76
CA VAL A 26 0.63 -10.13 -22.10
C VAL A 26 0.04 -11.50 -22.48
N THR A 27 -0.03 -12.42 -21.53
CA THR A 27 -0.72 -13.72 -21.73
C THR A 27 -2.17 -13.49 -22.10
N TYR A 28 -2.90 -12.67 -21.31
CA TYR A 28 -4.28 -12.31 -21.60
C TYR A 28 -4.43 -11.71 -23.00
N TYR A 29 -3.56 -10.77 -23.40
CA TYR A 29 -3.59 -10.16 -24.73
C TYR A 29 -3.42 -11.21 -25.83
N LEU A 30 -2.42 -12.08 -25.73
CA LEU A 30 -2.13 -13.09 -26.77
C LEU A 30 -3.22 -14.16 -26.88
N GLU A 31 -3.86 -14.54 -25.78
CA GLU A 31 -4.98 -15.49 -25.78
C GLU A 31 -6.22 -14.93 -26.50
N HIS A 32 -6.52 -13.63 -26.32
CA HIS A 32 -7.74 -13.02 -26.85
C HIS A 32 -7.56 -12.39 -28.24
N TYR A 33 -6.39 -11.85 -28.54
CA TYR A 33 -6.13 -11.11 -29.77
C TYR A 33 -5.16 -11.83 -30.72
N LYS A 34 -4.54 -12.92 -30.27
CA LYS A 34 -3.65 -13.83 -31.03
C LYS A 34 -2.46 -13.16 -31.70
N GLU A 35 -2.66 -12.15 -32.55
CA GLU A 35 -1.62 -11.46 -33.31
C GLU A 35 -1.28 -10.07 -32.76
N VAL A 36 0.00 -9.73 -32.84
CA VAL A 36 0.51 -8.40 -32.50
C VAL A 36 0.52 -7.53 -33.73
N ASN A 37 -0.56 -6.80 -33.95
CA ASN A 37 -0.70 -5.84 -35.04
C ASN A 37 -1.44 -4.58 -34.54
N LYS A 38 -1.37 -3.49 -35.30
CA LYS A 38 -1.96 -2.19 -34.93
C LYS A 38 -3.46 -2.29 -34.67
N LYS A 39 -4.21 -3.07 -35.45
CA LYS A 39 -5.67 -3.24 -35.30
C LYS A 39 -5.99 -3.89 -33.96
N ASN A 40 -5.36 -5.00 -33.63
CA ASN A 40 -5.59 -5.74 -32.37
C ASN A 40 -5.15 -4.96 -31.14
N LEU A 41 -4.03 -4.22 -31.21
CA LEU A 41 -3.56 -3.36 -30.12
C LEU A 41 -4.54 -2.22 -29.84
N LEU A 42 -5.12 -1.60 -30.88
CA LEU A 42 -6.13 -0.57 -30.71
C LEU A 42 -7.43 -1.15 -30.15
N ALA A 43 -7.87 -2.31 -30.60
CA ALA A 43 -9.04 -3.02 -30.07
C ALA A 43 -8.84 -3.36 -28.58
N TYR A 44 -7.66 -3.89 -28.21
CA TYR A 44 -7.32 -4.15 -26.80
C TYR A 44 -7.33 -2.88 -25.95
N LYS A 45 -6.75 -1.78 -26.46
CA LYS A 45 -6.79 -0.50 -25.76
C LYS A 45 -8.22 0.00 -25.57
N GLY A 46 -9.09 -0.12 -26.60
CA GLY A 46 -10.52 0.21 -26.47
C GLY A 46 -11.18 -0.57 -25.34
N TYR A 47 -11.02 -1.90 -25.35
CA TYR A 47 -11.51 -2.78 -24.27
C TYR A 47 -11.01 -2.34 -22.88
N LEU A 48 -9.73 -1.99 -22.77
CA LEU A 48 -9.19 -1.53 -21.48
C LEU A 48 -9.83 -0.24 -21.01
N VAL A 49 -10.03 0.73 -21.91
CA VAL A 49 -10.61 2.05 -21.58
C VAL A 49 -12.07 1.91 -21.15
N GLU A 50 -12.82 1.02 -21.78
CA GLU A 50 -14.22 0.78 -21.45
C GLU A 50 -14.40 0.06 -20.09
N ASN A 51 -13.48 -0.82 -19.73
CA ASN A 51 -13.68 -1.73 -18.60
C ASN A 51 -12.84 -1.40 -17.35
N PHE A 52 -11.85 -0.49 -17.44
CA PHE A 52 -10.91 -0.27 -16.34
C PHE A 52 -10.63 1.21 -16.09
N LYS A 53 -10.24 1.52 -14.85
CA LYS A 53 -9.78 2.86 -14.45
C LYS A 53 -8.48 3.23 -15.19
N PRO A 54 -8.25 4.52 -15.51
CA PRO A 54 -7.09 4.98 -16.27
C PRO A 54 -5.72 4.47 -15.75
N GLN A 55 -5.54 4.34 -14.44
CA GLN A 55 -4.30 3.81 -13.86
C GLN A 55 -4.09 2.33 -14.24
N THR A 56 -5.17 1.52 -14.21
CA THR A 56 -5.12 0.10 -14.60
C THR A 56 -4.87 -0.02 -16.11
N VAL A 57 -5.53 0.83 -16.92
CA VAL A 57 -5.27 0.91 -18.36
C VAL A 57 -3.79 1.16 -18.62
N ASN A 58 -3.22 2.19 -18.00
CA ASN A 58 -1.82 2.55 -18.20
C ASN A 58 -0.85 1.45 -17.74
N LEU A 59 -1.14 0.78 -16.61
CA LEU A 59 -0.34 -0.36 -16.17
C LEU A 59 -0.32 -1.49 -17.20
N ARG A 60 -1.48 -1.82 -17.79
CA ARG A 60 -1.59 -2.87 -18.82
C ARG A 60 -0.95 -2.44 -20.14
N LEU A 61 -1.11 -1.17 -20.55
CA LEU A 61 -0.42 -0.63 -21.71
C LEU A 61 1.10 -0.64 -21.52
N GLN A 62 1.61 -0.36 -20.31
CA GLN A 62 3.03 -0.46 -19.99
C GLN A 62 3.56 -1.88 -20.17
N ALA A 63 2.81 -2.89 -19.72
CA ALA A 63 3.17 -4.30 -19.90
C ALA A 63 3.25 -4.70 -21.38
N VAL A 64 2.25 -4.30 -22.18
CA VAL A 64 2.24 -4.58 -23.63
C VAL A 64 3.36 -3.81 -24.34
N ASN A 65 3.61 -2.55 -23.97
CA ASN A 65 4.73 -1.78 -24.54
C ASN A 65 6.10 -2.42 -24.23
N LYS A 66 6.25 -3.02 -23.04
CA LYS A 66 7.45 -3.79 -22.69
C LYS A 66 7.56 -5.09 -23.52
N PHE A 67 6.45 -5.71 -23.83
CA PHE A 67 6.43 -6.87 -24.71
C PHE A 67 6.76 -6.50 -26.17
N LEU A 68 6.28 -5.36 -26.66
CA LEU A 68 6.63 -4.83 -27.99
C LEU A 68 8.13 -4.52 -28.11
N GLU A 69 8.73 -3.99 -27.04
CA GLU A 69 10.19 -3.78 -26.94
C GLU A 69 10.94 -5.13 -27.03
N PHE A 70 10.54 -6.11 -26.23
CA PHE A 70 11.10 -7.47 -26.26
C PHE A 70 10.99 -8.13 -27.64
N SER A 71 9.85 -7.96 -28.33
CA SER A 71 9.59 -8.54 -29.65
C SER A 71 10.11 -7.70 -30.85
N LYS A 72 10.87 -6.62 -30.57
CA LYS A 72 11.42 -5.67 -31.56
C LYS A 72 10.32 -5.01 -32.44
N GLN A 73 9.14 -4.79 -31.87
CA GLN A 73 7.99 -4.17 -32.55
C GLN A 73 7.67 -2.78 -31.93
N GLU A 74 8.64 -2.01 -31.53
CA GLU A 74 8.51 -0.73 -30.83
C GLU A 74 7.72 0.33 -31.61
N LYS A 75 7.71 0.23 -32.93
CA LYS A 75 6.90 1.10 -33.82
C LYS A 75 5.39 1.02 -33.53
N LEU A 76 4.93 -0.09 -32.89
CA LEU A 76 3.53 -0.31 -32.51
C LEU A 76 3.20 0.19 -31.10
N ARG A 77 4.12 0.87 -30.45
CA ARG A 77 3.98 1.33 -29.06
C ARG A 77 2.72 2.17 -28.87
N MET A 78 1.95 1.86 -27.83
CA MET A 78 0.69 2.54 -27.52
C MET A 78 0.91 3.72 -26.57
N LYS A 79 0.26 4.85 -26.89
CA LYS A 79 0.23 6.02 -25.99
C LYS A 79 -0.68 5.74 -24.78
N PHE A 80 -0.24 6.19 -23.62
CA PHE A 80 -1.01 6.14 -22.39
C PHE A 80 -2.26 7.03 -22.47
N VAL A 81 -3.24 6.70 -21.63
CA VAL A 81 -4.42 7.56 -21.43
C VAL A 81 -4.14 8.60 -20.35
N LYS A 82 -4.79 9.77 -20.45
CA LYS A 82 -4.69 10.78 -19.39
C LYS A 82 -5.33 10.22 -18.12
N ALA A 83 -4.56 10.18 -17.05
CA ALA A 83 -5.05 9.79 -15.73
C ALA A 83 -5.07 11.06 -14.86
N GLN A 84 -6.27 11.52 -14.50
CA GLN A 84 -6.38 12.58 -13.52
C GLN A 84 -5.96 12.03 -12.14
N GLN A 85 -5.03 12.69 -11.50
CA GLN A 85 -4.74 12.42 -10.10
C GLN A 85 -5.89 12.97 -9.26
N LYS A 86 -6.52 12.12 -8.44
CA LYS A 86 -7.48 12.59 -7.45
C LYS A 86 -6.80 13.58 -6.51
N ASN A 87 -7.41 14.72 -6.33
CA ASN A 87 -6.83 15.82 -5.52
C ASN A 87 -7.10 15.69 -4.02
N PHE A 88 -7.75 14.63 -3.58
CA PHE A 88 -8.11 14.38 -2.17
C PHE A 88 -8.01 12.89 -1.84
N LEU A 89 -7.77 12.61 -0.56
CA LEU A 89 -7.80 11.25 -0.02
C LEU A 89 -9.23 10.88 0.33
N GLU A 90 -9.74 9.87 -0.36
CA GLU A 90 -11.03 9.26 -0.03
C GLU A 90 -10.81 8.03 0.86
N ASN A 91 -11.86 7.67 1.61
CA ASN A 91 -11.92 6.42 2.34
C ASN A 91 -10.78 6.23 3.36
N VAL A 92 -10.41 7.29 4.08
CA VAL A 92 -9.51 7.19 5.22
C VAL A 92 -10.34 6.96 6.48
N ILE A 93 -9.96 5.98 7.29
CA ILE A 93 -10.62 5.68 8.56
C ILE A 93 -10.58 6.89 9.49
N SER A 94 -11.72 7.26 10.05
CA SER A 94 -11.82 8.35 11.01
C SER A 94 -11.13 7.99 12.34
N ASP A 95 -10.82 9.01 13.15
CA ASP A 95 -10.29 8.78 14.50
C ASP A 95 -11.29 8.05 15.40
N ALA A 96 -12.57 8.33 15.24
CA ALA A 96 -13.65 7.68 15.98
C ALA A 96 -13.73 6.19 15.60
N ASP A 97 -13.81 5.86 14.31
CA ASP A 97 -13.88 4.48 13.82
C ASP A 97 -12.61 3.68 14.19
N TYR A 98 -11.44 4.31 14.08
CA TYR A 98 -10.18 3.67 14.50
C TYR A 98 -10.17 3.33 15.99
N LYS A 99 -10.56 4.27 16.85
CA LYS A 99 -10.62 4.06 18.30
C LYS A 99 -11.64 2.97 18.63
N PHE A 100 -12.82 3.04 18.01
CA PHE A 100 -13.89 2.07 18.20
C PHE A 100 -13.45 0.67 17.77
N LEU A 101 -12.92 0.50 16.54
CA LEU A 101 -12.39 -0.78 16.04
C LEU A 101 -11.35 -1.36 16.99
N LYS A 102 -10.38 -0.55 17.42
CA LYS A 102 -9.30 -0.99 18.31
C LYS A 102 -9.85 -1.44 19.67
N THR A 103 -10.77 -0.70 20.25
CA THR A 103 -11.41 -1.02 21.53
C THR A 103 -12.22 -2.32 21.44
N LYS A 104 -13.01 -2.48 20.37
CA LYS A 104 -13.82 -3.69 20.15
C LYS A 104 -12.94 -4.92 19.98
N LEU A 105 -11.88 -4.84 19.16
CA LEU A 105 -10.94 -5.94 18.98
C LEU A 105 -10.32 -6.41 20.31
N LYS A 106 -9.97 -5.45 21.18
CA LYS A 106 -9.41 -5.78 22.49
C LYS A 106 -10.46 -6.39 23.42
N ALA A 107 -11.67 -5.84 23.47
CA ALA A 107 -12.76 -6.32 24.32
C ALA A 107 -13.22 -7.74 23.94
N ASP A 108 -13.21 -8.04 22.65
CA ASP A 108 -13.66 -9.34 22.12
C ASP A 108 -12.52 -10.40 22.09
N GLY A 109 -11.34 -10.09 22.66
CA GLY A 109 -10.21 -11.02 22.77
C GLY A 109 -9.44 -11.26 21.47
N TYR A 110 -9.64 -10.42 20.45
CA TYR A 110 -8.88 -10.49 19.22
C TYR A 110 -7.53 -9.77 19.31
N ASP A 111 -6.72 -10.10 20.33
CA ASP A 111 -5.47 -9.38 20.67
C ASP A 111 -4.51 -9.24 19.49
N GLN A 112 -4.29 -10.29 18.72
CA GLN A 112 -3.44 -10.20 17.52
C GLN A 112 -3.92 -9.13 16.55
N TRP A 113 -5.24 -9.04 16.31
CA TRP A 113 -5.84 -8.08 15.39
C TRP A 113 -5.85 -6.65 15.95
N TYR A 114 -6.02 -6.53 17.28
CA TYR A 114 -5.79 -5.28 18.00
C TYR A 114 -4.39 -4.75 17.75
N PHE A 115 -3.35 -5.59 17.86
CA PHE A 115 -1.98 -5.18 17.58
C PHE A 115 -1.73 -4.95 16.07
N VAL A 116 -2.28 -5.75 15.16
CA VAL A 116 -2.21 -5.48 13.71
C VAL A 116 -2.70 -4.07 13.39
N VAL A 117 -3.88 -3.70 13.88
CA VAL A 117 -4.47 -2.38 13.66
C VAL A 117 -3.62 -1.27 14.31
N TRP A 118 -3.15 -1.50 15.53
CA TRP A 118 -2.34 -0.50 16.23
C TRP A 118 -0.97 -0.29 15.58
N PHE A 119 -0.27 -1.35 15.23
CA PHE A 119 1.02 -1.25 14.53
C PHE A 119 0.88 -0.51 13.19
N MET A 120 -0.11 -0.85 12.36
CA MET A 120 -0.34 -0.14 11.10
C MET A 120 -0.56 1.36 11.31
N ALA A 121 -1.39 1.72 12.28
CA ALA A 121 -1.77 3.11 12.54
C ALA A 121 -0.67 3.92 13.26
N ALA A 122 0.21 3.27 14.02
CA ALA A 122 1.24 3.93 14.81
C ALA A 122 2.61 4.01 14.12
N THR A 123 2.87 3.15 13.13
CA THR A 123 4.15 3.11 12.43
C THR A 123 4.07 3.61 10.98
N GLY A 124 2.87 3.69 10.41
CA GLY A 124 2.68 3.99 9.00
C GLY A 124 3.29 2.95 8.04
N ALA A 125 3.66 1.76 8.54
CA ALA A 125 4.22 0.69 7.72
C ALA A 125 3.26 0.23 6.62
N ARG A 126 3.80 -0.17 5.46
CA ARG A 126 3.02 -0.93 4.48
C ARG A 126 2.68 -2.30 5.06
N VAL A 127 1.56 -2.89 4.65
CA VAL A 127 1.16 -4.21 5.17
C VAL A 127 2.22 -5.31 4.96
N SER A 128 2.96 -5.26 3.86
CA SER A 128 4.09 -6.17 3.60
C SER A 128 5.28 -5.95 4.52
N GLU A 129 5.48 -4.71 5.00
CA GLU A 129 6.51 -4.32 5.95
C GLU A 129 6.09 -4.70 7.38
N LEU A 130 4.82 -4.45 7.75
CA LEU A 130 4.23 -4.90 9.02
C LEU A 130 4.47 -6.39 9.25
N LEU A 131 4.27 -7.20 8.20
CA LEU A 131 4.45 -8.65 8.28
C LEU A 131 5.91 -9.10 8.44
N GLN A 132 6.88 -8.19 8.33
CA GLN A 132 8.29 -8.48 8.61
C GLN A 132 8.67 -8.17 10.06
N ILE A 133 7.76 -7.54 10.83
CA ILE A 133 8.03 -7.26 12.24
C ILE A 133 8.06 -8.58 13.00
N LYS A 134 9.10 -8.73 13.81
CA LYS A 134 9.34 -9.87 14.70
C LYS A 134 9.31 -9.43 16.16
N ALA A 135 9.22 -10.38 17.06
CA ALA A 135 9.25 -10.13 18.51
C ALA A 135 10.52 -9.35 18.94
N GLU A 136 11.65 -9.67 18.31
CA GLU A 136 12.94 -8.99 18.57
C GLU A 136 12.89 -7.49 18.25
N HIS A 137 12.15 -7.09 17.22
CA HIS A 137 12.00 -5.68 16.84
C HIS A 137 11.16 -4.89 17.85
N VAL A 138 10.25 -5.55 18.58
CA VAL A 138 9.50 -4.92 19.68
C VAL A 138 10.43 -4.54 20.81
N ASN A 139 11.42 -5.38 21.13
CA ASN A 139 12.39 -5.13 22.20
C ASN A 139 13.35 -3.97 21.86
N VAL A 140 13.77 -3.86 20.59
CA VAL A 140 14.68 -2.77 20.15
C VAL A 140 13.96 -1.49 19.74
N GLY A 141 12.64 -1.55 19.49
CA GLY A 141 11.81 -0.39 19.13
C GLY A 141 11.86 0.01 17.66
N TYR A 142 12.46 -0.79 16.77
CA TYR A 142 12.50 -0.49 15.34
C TYR A 142 12.72 -1.75 14.48
N LEU A 143 12.47 -1.60 13.18
CA LEU A 143 12.80 -2.56 12.12
C LEU A 143 13.52 -1.84 10.99
N ASP A 144 14.70 -2.33 10.61
CA ASP A 144 15.43 -1.86 9.43
C ASP A 144 15.04 -2.68 8.20
N LEU A 145 14.59 -1.98 7.17
CA LEU A 145 14.20 -2.53 5.88
C LEU A 145 15.21 -2.14 4.82
N TYR A 146 15.67 -3.13 4.07
CA TYR A 146 16.57 -2.93 2.93
C TYR A 146 15.77 -3.04 1.63
N SER A 147 15.76 -1.98 0.83
CA SER A 147 15.15 -1.98 -0.51
C SER A 147 16.16 -2.35 -1.60
N LYS A 148 15.68 -2.70 -2.80
CA LYS A 148 16.54 -2.86 -3.97
C LYS A 148 17.33 -1.55 -4.20
N GLY A 149 18.64 -1.66 -4.39
CA GLY A 149 19.54 -0.51 -4.55
C GLY A 149 20.22 -0.04 -3.25
N GLY A 150 20.15 -0.83 -2.17
CA GLY A 150 20.89 -0.58 -0.92
C GLY A 150 20.32 0.53 -0.03
N LYS A 151 19.18 1.11 -0.39
CA LYS A 151 18.52 2.11 0.47
C LYS A 151 17.96 1.44 1.71
N MET A 152 18.38 1.89 2.88
CA MET A 152 17.86 1.48 4.17
C MET A 152 16.74 2.42 4.61
N ARG A 153 15.65 1.86 5.14
CA ARG A 153 14.59 2.59 5.81
C ARG A 153 14.32 1.98 7.16
N ARG A 154 14.24 2.80 8.19
CA ARG A 154 13.86 2.38 9.54
C ARG A 154 12.39 2.64 9.81
N ILE A 155 11.69 1.61 10.29
CA ILE A 155 10.34 1.73 10.84
C ILE A 155 10.48 1.80 12.36
N TYR A 156 10.13 2.95 12.95
CA TYR A 156 10.12 3.14 14.39
C TYR A 156 8.82 2.61 15.00
N ILE A 157 8.94 1.89 16.11
CA ILE A 157 7.81 1.40 16.89
C ILE A 157 7.72 2.29 18.15
N PRO A 158 6.62 3.07 18.33
CA PRO A 158 6.50 3.94 19.50
C PRO A 158 6.62 3.17 20.82
N LYS A 159 7.30 3.77 21.82
CA LYS A 159 7.58 3.14 23.11
C LYS A 159 6.34 2.51 23.76
N LYS A 160 5.23 3.26 23.82
CA LYS A 160 3.96 2.75 24.37
C LYS A 160 3.47 1.49 23.67
N LEU A 161 3.66 1.39 22.35
CA LEU A 161 3.28 0.20 21.58
C LEU A 161 4.25 -0.96 21.88
N CYS A 162 5.54 -0.69 22.01
CA CYS A 162 6.53 -1.69 22.43
C CYS A 162 6.17 -2.27 23.81
N ASP A 163 5.88 -1.41 24.80
CA ASP A 163 5.57 -1.84 26.16
C ASP A 163 4.32 -2.73 26.22
N GLU A 164 3.26 -2.37 25.50
CA GLU A 164 2.03 -3.20 25.44
C GLU A 164 2.22 -4.48 24.64
N ALA A 165 2.95 -4.42 23.52
CA ALA A 165 3.23 -5.59 22.72
C ALA A 165 4.15 -6.58 23.44
N ALA A 166 5.11 -6.11 24.24
CA ALA A 166 5.98 -6.97 25.04
C ALA A 166 5.19 -7.78 26.08
N LYS A 167 4.17 -7.17 26.74
CA LYS A 167 3.27 -7.90 27.65
C LYS A 167 2.53 -9.00 26.91
N TRP A 168 1.90 -8.67 25.79
CA TRP A 168 1.17 -9.62 24.95
C TRP A 168 2.05 -10.77 24.44
N LEU A 169 3.32 -10.48 24.06
CA LEU A 169 4.29 -11.49 23.64
C LEU A 169 4.67 -12.43 24.78
N LYS A 170 4.86 -11.87 26.00
CA LYS A 170 5.14 -12.65 27.21
C LYS A 170 3.99 -13.60 27.53
N GLU A 171 2.75 -13.16 27.46
CA GLU A 171 1.54 -13.99 27.69
C GLU A 171 1.44 -15.14 26.65
N ARG A 172 1.92 -14.92 25.42
CA ARG A 172 1.98 -15.95 24.38
C ARG A 172 3.21 -16.84 24.43
N GLY A 173 4.18 -16.57 25.29
CA GLY A 173 5.47 -17.26 25.30
C GLY A 173 6.29 -17.03 24.02
N LEU A 174 6.03 -15.95 23.26
CA LEU A 174 6.71 -15.66 21.99
C LEU A 174 7.90 -14.73 22.24
N THR A 175 9.11 -15.28 22.22
CA THR A 175 10.37 -14.54 22.42
C THR A 175 11.04 -14.14 21.12
N THR A 176 10.84 -14.91 20.05
CA THR A 176 11.49 -14.74 18.73
C THR A 176 10.51 -15.05 17.60
N GLY A 177 10.81 -14.54 16.40
CA GLY A 177 10.03 -14.85 15.21
C GLY A 177 8.94 -13.85 14.87
N TYR A 178 8.16 -14.13 13.84
CA TYR A 178 7.17 -13.20 13.32
C TYR A 178 6.05 -12.88 14.31
N LEU A 179 5.75 -11.58 14.43
CA LEU A 179 4.77 -11.06 15.38
C LEU A 179 3.34 -11.50 15.03
N PHE A 180 3.01 -11.55 13.73
CA PHE A 180 1.67 -11.83 13.23
C PHE A 180 1.65 -13.14 12.45
N THR A 181 1.10 -14.18 13.05
CA THR A 181 1.07 -15.53 12.51
C THR A 181 -0.36 -16.09 12.43
N ASN A 182 -0.56 -17.06 11.57
CA ASN A 182 -1.79 -17.84 11.51
C ASN A 182 -1.80 -18.95 12.59
N ARG A 183 -2.87 -19.75 12.61
CA ARG A 183 -3.03 -20.86 13.58
C ARG A 183 -1.94 -21.94 13.45
N THR A 184 -1.31 -22.05 12.30
CA THR A 184 -0.22 -23.01 12.05
C THR A 184 1.18 -22.43 12.30
N GLY A 185 1.26 -21.20 12.88
CA GLY A 185 2.54 -20.52 13.17
C GLY A 185 3.18 -19.82 11.96
N ASN A 186 2.61 -19.95 10.76
CA ASN A 186 3.11 -19.29 9.58
C ASN A 186 2.71 -17.81 9.57
N ARG A 187 3.58 -16.97 8.99
CA ARG A 187 3.31 -15.53 8.81
C ARG A 187 1.99 -15.27 8.08
N LEU A 188 1.19 -14.32 8.55
CA LEU A 188 -0.01 -13.88 7.86
C LEU A 188 0.31 -13.39 6.43
N SER A 189 -0.66 -13.50 5.52
CA SER A 189 -0.55 -12.91 4.19
C SER A 189 -1.17 -11.49 4.15
N THR A 190 -0.68 -10.66 3.24
CA THR A 190 -1.24 -9.31 3.01
C THR A 190 -2.72 -9.37 2.64
N ARG A 191 -3.10 -10.37 1.83
CA ARG A 191 -4.50 -10.64 1.45
C ARG A 191 -5.34 -11.07 2.66
N GLY A 192 -4.80 -11.96 3.51
CA GLY A 192 -5.47 -12.41 4.73
C GLY A 192 -5.77 -11.25 5.67
N ILE A 193 -4.80 -10.34 5.89
CA ILE A 193 -5.04 -9.12 6.67
C ILE A 193 -6.16 -8.27 6.05
N ALA A 194 -6.12 -8.01 4.75
CA ALA A 194 -7.12 -7.16 4.10
C ALA A 194 -8.54 -7.75 4.18
N ILE A 195 -8.69 -9.08 4.01
CA ILE A 195 -9.98 -9.77 4.12
C ILE A 195 -10.50 -9.71 5.56
N GLN A 196 -9.65 -10.02 6.55
CA GLN A 196 -10.07 -10.06 7.95
C GLN A 196 -10.43 -8.67 8.49
N LEU A 197 -9.72 -7.62 8.07
CA LEU A 197 -10.06 -6.24 8.42
C LEU A 197 -11.45 -5.85 7.90
N LYS A 198 -11.80 -6.24 6.68
CA LYS A 198 -13.15 -6.01 6.12
C LYS A 198 -14.22 -6.77 6.88
N HIS A 199 -13.92 -8.01 7.28
CA HIS A 199 -14.82 -8.79 8.11
C HIS A 199 -15.09 -8.12 9.46
N PHE A 200 -14.07 -7.62 10.17
CA PHE A 200 -14.25 -6.86 11.40
C PHE A 200 -15.04 -5.56 11.17
N ALA A 201 -14.80 -4.86 10.06
CA ALA A 201 -15.57 -3.68 9.73
C ALA A 201 -17.07 -4.00 9.63
N GLU A 202 -17.42 -5.04 8.90
CA GLU A 202 -18.80 -5.51 8.75
C GLU A 202 -19.39 -5.93 10.11
N SER A 203 -18.68 -6.75 10.88
CA SER A 203 -19.13 -7.24 12.19
C SER A 203 -19.37 -6.13 13.21
N TYR A 204 -18.63 -5.04 13.11
CA TYR A 204 -18.73 -3.90 14.04
C TYR A 204 -19.52 -2.72 13.47
N GLY A 205 -20.15 -2.85 12.31
CA GLY A 205 -20.96 -1.79 11.70
C GLY A 205 -20.14 -0.58 11.23
N ILE A 206 -18.83 -0.78 10.93
CA ILE A 206 -17.97 0.26 10.36
C ILE A 206 -18.02 0.15 8.83
N ASN A 207 -17.99 1.29 8.14
CA ASN A 207 -17.89 1.27 6.68
C ASN A 207 -16.65 0.48 6.22
N ARG A 208 -16.87 -0.65 5.51
CA ARG A 208 -15.82 -1.53 5.02
C ARG A 208 -14.84 -0.87 4.05
N GLU A 209 -15.26 0.20 3.39
CA GLU A 209 -14.44 0.91 2.40
C GLU A 209 -13.35 1.77 3.05
N VAL A 210 -13.46 2.06 4.36
CA VAL A 210 -12.44 2.80 5.11
C VAL A 210 -11.52 1.88 5.94
N VAL A 211 -11.84 0.57 6.08
CA VAL A 211 -11.06 -0.38 6.90
C VAL A 211 -10.21 -1.29 6.01
N TYR A 212 -9.06 -0.79 5.59
CA TYR A 212 -8.07 -1.52 4.79
C TYR A 212 -6.66 -1.05 5.13
N PRO A 213 -5.60 -1.84 4.86
CA PRO A 213 -4.25 -1.54 5.35
C PRO A 213 -3.73 -0.15 5.00
N HIS A 214 -3.91 0.33 3.77
CA HIS A 214 -3.45 1.67 3.38
C HIS A 214 -4.22 2.80 4.08
N SER A 215 -5.47 2.58 4.50
CA SER A 215 -6.24 3.56 5.26
C SER A 215 -5.58 3.93 6.59
N PHE A 216 -5.05 2.93 7.31
CA PHE A 216 -4.30 3.18 8.56
C PHE A 216 -2.99 3.95 8.31
N ARG A 217 -2.31 3.66 7.20
CA ARG A 217 -1.12 4.40 6.78
C ARG A 217 -1.46 5.84 6.39
N HIS A 218 -2.57 6.06 5.69
CA HIS A 218 -3.07 7.40 5.37
C HIS A 218 -3.41 8.19 6.65
N ARG A 219 -4.07 7.52 7.60
CA ARG A 219 -4.36 8.11 8.91
C ARG A 219 -3.06 8.48 9.66
N PHE A 220 -2.05 7.62 9.67
CA PHE A 220 -0.73 7.92 10.26
C PHE A 220 -0.16 9.22 9.66
N ALA A 221 -0.12 9.30 8.33
CA ALA A 221 0.45 10.45 7.64
C ALA A 221 -0.32 11.75 7.94
N LYS A 222 -1.67 11.69 7.92
CA LYS A 222 -2.52 12.84 8.24
C LYS A 222 -2.27 13.32 9.67
N ASN A 223 -2.34 12.43 10.64
CA ASN A 223 -2.15 12.76 12.05
C ASN A 223 -0.73 13.24 12.37
N PHE A 224 0.28 12.73 11.64
CA PHE A 224 1.66 13.21 11.77
C PHE A 224 1.77 14.67 11.32
N LEU A 225 1.25 15.02 10.13
CA LEU A 225 1.30 16.38 9.61
C LEU A 225 0.45 17.37 10.41
N GLU A 226 -0.66 16.92 11.00
CA GLU A 226 -1.47 17.76 11.91
C GLU A 226 -0.71 18.14 13.18
N LYS A 227 0.14 17.24 13.69
CA LYS A 227 0.90 17.46 14.93
C LYS A 227 2.29 18.02 14.69
N PHE A 228 2.93 17.60 13.62
CA PHE A 228 4.30 17.96 13.27
C PHE A 228 4.38 18.19 11.76
N ASN A 229 4.25 19.43 11.35
CA ASN A 229 4.10 19.84 9.95
C ASN A 229 5.41 19.77 9.16
N ASP A 230 6.05 18.60 9.15
CA ASP A 230 7.27 18.31 8.40
C ASP A 230 7.00 17.21 7.37
N ILE A 231 6.80 17.62 6.13
CA ILE A 231 6.53 16.70 5.01
C ILE A 231 7.75 15.91 4.58
N ALA A 232 8.96 16.47 4.75
CA ALA A 232 10.20 15.79 4.37
C ALA A 232 10.46 14.63 5.32
N LEU A 233 10.40 14.88 6.62
CA LEU A 233 10.52 13.83 7.63
C LEU A 233 9.41 12.77 7.47
N LEU A 234 8.17 13.17 7.17
CA LEU A 234 7.10 12.20 6.91
C LEU A 234 7.41 11.34 5.68
N ALA A 235 7.94 11.92 4.59
CA ALA A 235 8.32 11.17 3.40
C ALA A 235 9.38 10.10 3.72
N ASP A 236 10.38 10.47 4.51
CA ASP A 236 11.44 9.55 4.98
C ASP A 236 10.86 8.44 5.85
N LEU A 237 10.04 8.79 6.86
CA LEU A 237 9.39 7.82 7.75
C LEU A 237 8.48 6.86 6.97
N MET A 238 7.81 7.32 5.93
CA MET A 238 6.97 6.49 5.08
C MET A 238 7.77 5.74 4.00
N GLY A 239 9.01 6.09 3.74
CA GLY A 239 9.84 5.53 2.68
C GLY A 239 9.24 5.80 1.30
N HIS A 240 8.91 7.06 1.04
CA HIS A 240 8.53 7.53 -0.28
C HIS A 240 9.78 7.99 -1.04
N GLU A 241 9.95 7.51 -2.26
CA GLU A 241 11.07 7.90 -3.12
C GLU A 241 10.93 9.35 -3.61
N SER A 242 9.70 9.85 -3.64
CA SER A 242 9.38 11.22 -4.04
C SER A 242 8.47 11.89 -3.02
N ILE A 243 8.81 13.10 -2.64
CA ILE A 243 8.00 13.96 -1.76
C ILE A 243 6.59 14.23 -2.36
N GLU A 244 6.47 14.20 -3.69
CA GLU A 244 5.19 14.33 -4.39
C GLU A 244 4.18 13.26 -3.96
N THR A 245 4.65 12.06 -3.64
CA THR A 245 3.79 10.99 -3.10
C THR A 245 3.24 11.36 -1.72
N THR A 246 3.97 12.18 -0.96
CA THR A 246 3.58 12.62 0.39
C THR A 246 2.71 13.87 0.33
N ARG A 247 2.81 14.69 -0.72
CA ARG A 247 2.02 15.93 -0.89
C ARG A 247 0.50 15.70 -0.88
N ILE A 248 0.04 14.48 -1.21
CA ILE A 248 -1.39 14.16 -1.14
C ILE A 248 -1.98 14.36 0.27
N TYR A 249 -1.15 14.27 1.32
CA TYR A 249 -1.58 14.47 2.71
C TYR A 249 -1.66 15.93 3.14
N LEU A 250 -1.05 16.84 2.36
CA LEU A 250 -1.15 18.29 2.57
C LEU A 250 -2.38 18.91 1.89
N ARG A 251 -3.05 18.13 1.05
CA ARG A 251 -4.21 18.65 0.31
C ARG A 251 -5.36 18.89 1.27
N ARG A 252 -5.78 20.14 1.30
CA ARG A 252 -6.88 20.64 2.10
C ARG A 252 -8.07 20.91 1.19
N THR A 253 -9.27 20.80 1.72
CA THR A 253 -10.49 21.24 1.04
C THR A 253 -10.46 22.75 0.85
N ALA A 254 -11.24 23.29 -0.11
CA ALA A 254 -11.33 24.73 -0.33
C ALA A 254 -11.76 25.49 0.95
N SER A 255 -12.67 24.90 1.73
CA SER A 255 -13.12 25.48 3.02
C SER A 255 -12.02 25.46 4.10
N GLU A 256 -11.17 24.44 4.13
CA GLU A 256 -10.01 24.41 5.03
C GLU A 256 -8.94 25.43 4.60
N GLN A 257 -8.73 25.59 3.30
CA GLN A 257 -7.81 26.59 2.77
C GLN A 257 -8.28 28.00 3.12
N GLN A 258 -9.57 28.31 2.92
CA GLN A 258 -10.16 29.60 3.28
C GLN A 258 -9.97 29.93 4.77
N LYS A 259 -10.30 29.00 5.65
CA LYS A 259 -10.12 29.19 7.11
C LYS A 259 -8.67 29.48 7.50
N ILE A 260 -7.70 28.92 6.78
CA ILE A 260 -6.29 29.18 7.05
C ILE A 260 -5.89 30.55 6.54
N VAL A 261 -6.34 30.92 5.33
CA VAL A 261 -6.10 32.26 4.78
C VAL A 261 -6.67 33.31 5.75
N ASP A 262 -7.93 33.15 6.19
CA ASP A 262 -8.59 34.06 7.14
C ASP A 262 -7.85 34.17 8.50
N LYS A 263 -7.17 33.11 8.93
CA LYS A 263 -6.42 33.08 10.19
C LYS A 263 -5.01 33.68 10.05
N VAL A 264 -4.36 33.48 8.91
CA VAL A 264 -2.94 33.83 8.71
C VAL A 264 -2.75 35.20 8.09
N VAL A 265 -3.63 35.57 7.16
CA VAL A 265 -3.54 36.84 6.42
C VAL A 265 -4.33 37.89 7.20
N THR A 266 -3.64 38.62 8.05
CA THR A 266 -4.23 39.66 8.91
C THR A 266 -3.84 41.08 8.50
N TRP A 267 -3.12 41.24 7.39
CA TRP A 267 -2.67 42.50 6.80
C TRP A 267 -3.50 42.86 5.58
#